data_1f4c70053130a3328fdf00c68df67fa6
#
_entry.id   1f4c70053130a3328fdf00c68df67fa6
#
_cell.length_a   1.000
_cell.length_b   1.000
_cell.length_c   1.000
_cell.angle_alpha   90.00
_cell.angle_beta   90.00
_cell.angle_gamma   90.00
#
_symmetry.space_group_name_H-M   'P 1'
#
loop_
_entity.id
_entity.type
_entity.pdbx_description
1 polymer ?
#
loop_
_entity_poly.entity_id
_entity_poly.type
_entity_poly.pdbx_seq_one_letter_code
_entity_poly.pdbx_strand_id
1 'polypeptide(L)'
;MRAAFFDLDKTVIAKPSMVALGPELHARGFLQRRTLVRAGISQLIFQHFGADDTKLQKIRDTVLNITKGWDREEVLQLVSETINDVVEPLIYREALELIDFHLSRGDEVWLVSMAPQEIVQPFVDMLGITGAISSIAKVDEQGKFTGEMEFLAHGEYKAIAMRNLADEHGYDLADCFAYSDSETDIPMLRAVGHPYAVNPDRQLTKSARTEMWPILRFTHPVRAHDRAKSHTPFILSALLSGFTALLGRNTMKAH
;
A
#
# COMPACT_ATOMS: atom_id res chain seq x y z
N MET A 1 -2.61 -8.73 19.98
CA MET A 1 -2.19 -7.49 19.24
C MET A 1 -2.96 -7.45 17.93
N ARG A 2 -3.14 -6.28 17.33
CA ARG A 2 -3.90 -6.12 16.08
C ARG A 2 -3.03 -5.49 15.01
N ALA A 3 -3.32 -5.81 13.77
CA ALA A 3 -2.66 -5.20 12.62
C ALA A 3 -3.67 -4.72 11.58
N ALA A 4 -3.26 -3.74 10.78
CA ALA A 4 -3.96 -3.26 9.59
C ALA A 4 -3.09 -3.47 8.36
N PHE A 5 -3.62 -4.20 7.39
CA PHE A 5 -2.94 -4.60 6.17
C PHE A 5 -3.50 -3.79 5.00
N PHE A 6 -2.65 -3.03 4.33
CA PHE A 6 -3.04 -2.19 3.20
C PHE A 6 -2.39 -2.67 1.91
N ASP A 7 -3.19 -2.96 0.88
CA ASP A 7 -2.62 -2.99 -0.46
C ASP A 7 -2.12 -1.59 -0.85
N LEU A 8 -1.11 -1.52 -1.72
CA LEU A 8 -0.47 -0.27 -2.09
C LEU A 8 -1.14 0.39 -3.30
N ASP A 9 -1.12 -0.32 -4.44
CA ASP A 9 -1.46 0.23 -5.75
C ASP A 9 -2.97 0.44 -5.89
N LYS A 10 -3.44 1.68 -6.09
CA LYS A 10 -4.85 2.12 -6.13
C LYS A 10 -5.62 1.99 -4.81
N THR A 11 -4.95 1.55 -3.75
CA THR A 11 -5.48 1.51 -2.38
C THR A 11 -4.88 2.62 -1.52
N VAL A 12 -3.56 2.63 -1.32
CA VAL A 12 -2.87 3.74 -0.64
C VAL A 12 -2.55 4.86 -1.62
N ILE A 13 -2.11 4.52 -2.84
CA ILE A 13 -1.80 5.47 -3.91
C ILE A 13 -2.77 5.36 -5.08
N ALA A 14 -3.07 6.50 -5.73
CA ALA A 14 -4.07 6.59 -6.80
C ALA A 14 -3.66 5.92 -8.13
N LYS A 15 -2.37 5.58 -8.29
CA LYS A 15 -1.82 4.97 -9.51
C LYS A 15 -0.89 3.83 -9.14
N PRO A 16 -0.66 2.86 -10.04
CA PRO A 16 0.34 1.83 -9.82
C PRO A 16 1.74 2.43 -9.61
N SER A 17 2.43 1.99 -8.56
CA SER A 17 3.76 2.46 -8.14
C SER A 17 4.80 2.35 -9.26
N MET A 18 4.82 1.22 -9.98
CA MET A 18 5.72 1.02 -11.12
C MET A 18 5.44 1.97 -12.29
N VAL A 19 4.19 2.41 -12.47
CA VAL A 19 3.84 3.40 -13.51
C VAL A 19 4.26 4.80 -13.06
N ALA A 20 4.08 5.13 -11.79
CA ALA A 20 4.46 6.41 -11.23
C ALA A 20 5.99 6.64 -11.30
N LEU A 21 6.78 5.62 -10.94
CA LEU A 21 8.24 5.67 -10.93
C LEU A 21 8.89 5.42 -12.31
N GLY A 22 8.12 4.98 -13.30
CA GLY A 22 8.62 4.67 -14.65
C GLY A 22 9.44 5.78 -15.32
N PRO A 23 9.01 7.05 -15.30
CA PRO A 23 9.78 8.16 -15.86
C PRO A 23 11.16 8.32 -15.22
N GLU A 24 11.26 8.18 -13.90
CA GLU A 24 12.52 8.31 -13.14
C GLU A 24 13.48 7.13 -13.43
N LEU A 25 12.94 5.91 -13.47
CA LEU A 25 13.69 4.72 -13.90
C LEU A 25 14.23 4.88 -15.32
N HIS A 26 13.48 5.55 -16.21
CA HIS A 26 13.95 5.88 -17.54
C HIS A 26 15.05 6.97 -17.53
N ALA A 27 14.86 8.04 -16.77
CA ALA A 27 15.82 9.15 -16.70
C ALA A 27 17.19 8.70 -16.19
N ARG A 28 17.22 7.73 -15.27
CA ARG A 28 18.44 7.11 -14.73
C ARG A 28 18.99 5.96 -15.62
N GLY A 29 18.35 5.66 -16.76
CA GLY A 29 18.83 4.67 -17.73
C GLY A 29 18.42 3.21 -17.47
N PHE A 30 17.66 2.92 -16.39
CA PHE A 30 17.16 1.58 -16.10
C PHE A 30 16.14 1.09 -17.16
N LEU A 31 15.28 1.98 -17.67
CA LEU A 31 14.24 1.64 -18.64
C LEU A 31 14.43 2.33 -19.98
N GLN A 32 14.24 1.56 -21.08
CA GLN A 32 14.17 2.15 -22.42
C GLN A 32 12.78 2.74 -22.68
N ARG A 33 12.68 3.83 -23.46
CA ARG A 33 11.40 4.47 -23.82
C ARG A 33 10.35 3.50 -24.37
N ARG A 34 10.74 2.56 -25.23
CA ARG A 34 9.85 1.52 -25.79
C ARG A 34 9.29 0.59 -24.71
N THR A 35 10.03 0.35 -23.62
CA THR A 35 9.58 -0.47 -22.48
C THR A 35 8.49 0.26 -21.70
N LEU A 36 8.63 1.57 -21.46
CA LEU A 36 7.61 2.40 -20.81
C LEU A 36 6.29 2.42 -21.61
N VAL A 37 6.39 2.60 -22.93
CA VAL A 37 5.20 2.60 -23.81
C VAL A 37 4.49 1.24 -23.77
N ARG A 38 5.25 0.14 -23.85
CA ARG A 38 4.70 -1.23 -23.75
C ARG A 38 4.05 -1.49 -22.38
N ALA A 39 4.70 -1.08 -21.30
CA ALA A 39 4.16 -1.22 -19.95
C ALA A 39 2.85 -0.45 -19.78
N GLY A 40 2.77 0.78 -20.27
CA GLY A 40 1.54 1.58 -20.26
C GLY A 40 0.39 0.92 -21.03
N ILE A 41 0.67 0.36 -22.22
CA ILE A 41 -0.32 -0.38 -23.03
C ILE A 41 -0.75 -1.66 -22.31
N SER A 42 0.20 -2.42 -21.75
CA SER A 42 -0.10 -3.65 -21.00
C SER A 42 -0.97 -3.38 -19.78
N GLN A 43 -0.73 -2.27 -19.07
CA GLN A 43 -1.52 -1.81 -17.94
C GLN A 43 -2.97 -1.51 -18.32
N LEU A 44 -3.18 -0.82 -19.47
CA LEU A 44 -4.52 -0.53 -20.00
C LEU A 44 -5.28 -1.81 -20.35
N ILE A 45 -4.59 -2.78 -20.96
CA ILE A 45 -5.18 -4.09 -21.34
C ILE A 45 -5.53 -4.88 -20.05
N PHE A 46 -4.65 -4.88 -19.05
CA PHE A 46 -4.88 -5.55 -17.78
C PHE A 46 -6.12 -5.01 -17.03
N GLN A 47 -6.30 -3.69 -17.04
CA GLN A 47 -7.46 -3.06 -16.40
C GLN A 47 -8.81 -3.43 -17.04
N HIS A 48 -8.82 -3.79 -18.33
CA HIS A 48 -10.06 -4.03 -19.07
C HIS A 48 -10.43 -5.51 -19.20
N PHE A 49 -9.46 -6.43 -19.13
CA PHE A 49 -9.65 -7.84 -19.49
C PHE A 49 -9.39 -8.85 -18.33
N GLY A 50 -9.08 -8.37 -17.12
CA GLY A 50 -8.77 -9.23 -15.98
C GLY A 50 -7.43 -9.99 -16.10
N ALA A 51 -6.99 -10.58 -15.01
CA ALA A 51 -5.74 -11.37 -14.94
C ALA A 51 -6.06 -12.86 -15.19
N ASP A 52 -5.63 -13.37 -16.33
CA ASP A 52 -5.44 -14.81 -16.54
C ASP A 52 -4.02 -15.16 -16.04
N ASP A 53 -3.87 -16.27 -15.30
CA ASP A 53 -2.59 -16.72 -14.72
C ASP A 53 -1.45 -16.74 -15.75
N THR A 54 -1.77 -17.11 -16.99
CA THR A 54 -0.81 -17.13 -18.11
C THR A 54 -0.30 -15.72 -18.47
N LYS A 55 -1.15 -14.70 -18.37
CA LYS A 55 -0.76 -13.30 -18.63
C LYS A 55 0.07 -12.76 -17.48
N LEU A 56 -0.29 -13.09 -16.25
CA LEU A 56 0.47 -12.70 -15.06
C LEU A 56 1.90 -13.26 -15.12
N GLN A 57 2.04 -14.54 -15.48
CA GLN A 57 3.36 -15.16 -15.66
C GLN A 57 4.19 -14.42 -16.70
N LYS A 58 3.62 -14.09 -17.87
CA LYS A 58 4.32 -13.35 -18.93
C LYS A 58 4.75 -11.96 -18.50
N ILE A 59 3.91 -11.24 -17.73
CA ILE A 59 4.26 -9.92 -17.18
C ILE A 59 5.42 -10.05 -16.20
N ARG A 60 5.32 -10.99 -15.26
CA ARG A 60 6.38 -11.29 -14.30
C ARG A 60 7.71 -11.60 -15.01
N ASP A 61 7.71 -12.55 -15.96
CA ASP A 61 8.90 -12.95 -16.67
C ASP A 61 9.49 -11.79 -17.49
N THR A 62 8.64 -10.91 -18.03
CA THR A 62 9.09 -9.71 -18.73
C THR A 62 9.77 -8.73 -17.75
N VAL A 63 9.19 -8.47 -16.57
CA VAL A 63 9.79 -7.60 -15.55
C VAL A 63 11.13 -8.16 -15.09
N LEU A 64 11.19 -9.44 -14.75
CA LEU A 64 12.41 -10.11 -14.32
C LEU A 64 13.53 -10.04 -15.38
N ASN A 65 13.18 -10.24 -16.65
CA ASN A 65 14.15 -10.11 -17.75
C ASN A 65 14.65 -8.67 -17.94
N ILE A 66 13.80 -7.66 -17.72
CA ILE A 66 14.18 -6.26 -17.84
C ILE A 66 15.10 -5.85 -16.69
N THR A 67 14.82 -6.30 -15.47
CA THR A 67 15.56 -5.92 -14.25
C THR A 67 16.85 -6.72 -14.08
N LYS A 68 17.04 -7.82 -14.81
CA LYS A 68 18.24 -8.64 -14.72
C LYS A 68 19.52 -7.83 -14.92
N GLY A 69 20.44 -7.95 -13.97
CA GLY A 69 21.72 -7.24 -13.94
C GLY A 69 21.66 -5.82 -13.38
N TRP A 70 20.47 -5.29 -13.04
CA TRP A 70 20.40 -4.03 -12.30
C TRP A 70 20.96 -4.20 -10.89
N ASP A 71 21.60 -3.17 -10.39
CA ASP A 71 22.03 -3.11 -9.01
C ASP A 71 20.85 -2.79 -8.11
N ARG A 72 20.65 -3.62 -7.08
CA ARG A 72 19.53 -3.51 -6.14
C ARG A 72 19.60 -2.21 -5.34
N GLU A 73 20.80 -1.85 -4.89
CA GLU A 73 21.01 -0.67 -4.05
C GLU A 73 20.78 0.62 -4.86
N GLU A 74 21.24 0.65 -6.13
CA GLU A 74 20.96 1.78 -7.02
C GLU A 74 19.46 1.97 -7.28
N VAL A 75 18.68 0.87 -7.41
CA VAL A 75 17.22 0.95 -7.55
C VAL A 75 16.58 1.47 -6.27
N LEU A 76 16.96 0.94 -5.11
CA LEU A 76 16.45 1.38 -3.82
C LEU A 76 16.75 2.86 -3.57
N GLN A 77 17.99 3.30 -3.84
CA GLN A 77 18.38 4.69 -3.71
C GLN A 77 17.57 5.60 -4.63
N LEU A 78 17.40 5.24 -5.91
CA LEU A 78 16.58 6.00 -6.85
C LEU A 78 15.16 6.21 -6.32
N VAL A 79 14.51 5.12 -5.87
CA VAL A 79 13.14 5.21 -5.36
C VAL A 79 13.08 6.08 -4.11
N SER A 80 14.02 5.91 -3.17
CA SER A 80 14.08 6.71 -1.94
C SER A 80 14.28 8.20 -2.21
N GLU A 81 15.10 8.56 -3.21
CA GLU A 81 15.34 9.95 -3.61
C GLU A 81 14.12 10.60 -4.27
N THR A 82 13.32 9.81 -4.99
CA THR A 82 12.23 10.34 -5.83
C THR A 82 10.83 10.17 -5.23
N ILE A 83 10.69 9.34 -4.19
CA ILE A 83 9.39 8.96 -3.64
C ILE A 83 8.56 10.17 -3.20
N ASN A 84 9.17 11.17 -2.57
CA ASN A 84 8.47 12.35 -2.08
C ASN A 84 7.91 13.21 -3.22
N ASP A 85 8.68 13.38 -4.30
CA ASP A 85 8.28 14.26 -5.41
C ASP A 85 7.28 13.57 -6.36
N VAL A 86 7.45 12.25 -6.57
CA VAL A 86 6.69 11.49 -7.56
C VAL A 86 5.45 10.84 -6.94
N VAL A 87 5.60 10.28 -5.75
CA VAL A 87 4.59 9.40 -5.15
C VAL A 87 3.72 10.11 -4.14
N GLU A 88 4.27 10.98 -3.30
CA GLU A 88 3.51 11.70 -2.29
C GLU A 88 2.25 12.39 -2.86
N PRO A 89 2.31 13.07 -4.03
CA PRO A 89 1.13 13.68 -4.63
C PRO A 89 0.04 12.69 -5.06
N LEU A 90 0.36 11.40 -5.11
CA LEU A 90 -0.54 10.33 -5.51
C LEU A 90 -1.19 9.61 -4.33
N ILE A 91 -0.72 9.81 -3.11
CA ILE A 91 -1.27 9.14 -1.92
C ILE A 91 -2.68 9.68 -1.68
N TYR A 92 -3.63 8.81 -1.41
CA TYR A 92 -4.96 9.20 -0.98
C TYR A 92 -4.91 9.75 0.45
N ARG A 93 -5.54 10.91 0.69
CA ARG A 93 -5.68 11.49 2.02
C ARG A 93 -6.42 10.54 2.95
N GLU A 94 -7.47 9.94 2.44
CA GLU A 94 -8.30 8.98 3.18
C GLU A 94 -7.49 7.75 3.61
N ALA A 95 -6.49 7.32 2.82
CA ALA A 95 -5.59 6.25 3.21
C ALA A 95 -4.66 6.69 4.35
N LEU A 96 -4.10 7.90 4.28
CA LEU A 96 -3.27 8.44 5.38
C LEU A 96 -4.07 8.57 6.68
N GLU A 97 -5.31 9.08 6.61
CA GLU A 97 -6.18 9.20 7.77
C GLU A 97 -6.49 7.86 8.43
N LEU A 98 -6.65 6.78 7.64
CA LEU A 98 -6.84 5.43 8.15
C LEU A 98 -5.54 4.85 8.75
N ILE A 99 -4.40 5.07 8.11
CA ILE A 99 -3.08 4.67 8.62
C ILE A 99 -2.84 5.36 9.99
N ASP A 100 -3.01 6.67 10.07
CA ASP A 100 -2.87 7.45 11.30
C ASP A 100 -3.85 6.98 12.39
N PHE A 101 -5.09 6.65 12.00
CA PHE A 101 -6.09 6.09 12.91
C PHE A 101 -5.60 4.78 13.54
N HIS A 102 -5.08 3.84 12.74
CA HIS A 102 -4.57 2.58 13.24
C HIS A 102 -3.35 2.77 14.13
N LEU A 103 -2.36 3.56 13.69
CA LEU A 103 -1.17 3.87 14.45
C LEU A 103 -1.51 4.53 15.81
N SER A 104 -2.47 5.47 15.84
CA SER A 104 -2.90 6.14 17.06
C SER A 104 -3.55 5.21 18.08
N ARG A 105 -4.06 4.06 17.66
CA ARG A 105 -4.65 3.02 18.50
C ARG A 105 -3.66 1.95 18.94
N GLY A 106 -2.41 2.05 18.48
CA GLY A 106 -1.38 1.06 18.73
C GLY A 106 -1.53 -0.20 17.87
N ASP A 107 -2.28 -0.15 16.77
CA ASP A 107 -2.30 -1.23 15.79
C ASP A 107 -1.01 -1.15 14.96
N GLU A 108 -0.42 -2.28 14.61
CA GLU A 108 0.68 -2.32 13.65
C GLU A 108 0.14 -2.19 12.23
N VAL A 109 0.85 -1.41 11.38
CA VAL A 109 0.40 -1.15 10.01
C VAL A 109 1.40 -1.74 9.02
N TRP A 110 0.88 -2.51 8.05
CA TRP A 110 1.65 -3.24 7.06
C TRP A 110 1.16 -2.93 5.65
N LEU A 111 2.09 -2.69 4.71
CA LEU A 111 1.78 -2.75 3.29
C LEU A 111 1.81 -4.20 2.81
N VAL A 112 0.91 -4.58 1.91
CA VAL A 112 0.86 -5.91 1.29
C VAL A 112 0.73 -5.75 -0.22
N SER A 113 1.85 -5.76 -0.95
CA SER A 113 1.88 -5.39 -2.36
C SER A 113 2.60 -6.40 -3.25
N MET A 114 2.10 -6.58 -4.47
CA MET A 114 2.80 -7.35 -5.50
C MET A 114 4.05 -6.63 -6.04
N ALA A 115 4.20 -5.32 -5.78
CA ALA A 115 5.36 -4.56 -6.21
C ALA A 115 6.67 -5.10 -5.57
N PRO A 116 7.82 -4.92 -6.22
CA PRO A 116 9.12 -5.32 -5.66
C PRO A 116 9.43 -4.64 -4.33
N GLN A 117 10.16 -5.33 -3.47
CA GLN A 117 10.57 -4.83 -2.14
C GLN A 117 11.29 -3.47 -2.24
N GLU A 118 12.13 -3.29 -3.25
CA GLU A 118 12.89 -2.05 -3.50
C GLU A 118 11.98 -0.85 -3.81
N ILE A 119 10.77 -1.12 -4.29
CA ILE A 119 9.74 -0.10 -4.49
C ILE A 119 8.95 0.14 -3.21
N VAL A 120 8.61 -0.92 -2.47
CA VAL A 120 7.68 -0.84 -1.34
C VAL A 120 8.37 -0.34 -0.05
N GLN A 121 9.64 -0.70 0.17
CA GLN A 121 10.36 -0.31 1.39
C GLN A 121 10.43 1.22 1.60
N PRO A 122 10.75 2.04 0.58
CA PRO A 122 10.69 3.50 0.74
C PRO A 122 9.32 4.07 1.14
N PHE A 123 8.21 3.38 0.80
CA PHE A 123 6.88 3.78 1.29
C PHE A 123 6.72 3.49 2.79
N VAL A 124 7.24 2.35 3.27
CA VAL A 124 7.22 2.01 4.70
C VAL A 124 7.92 3.11 5.51
N ASP A 125 9.10 3.51 5.05
CA ASP A 125 9.91 4.54 5.71
C ASP A 125 9.22 5.92 5.67
N MET A 126 8.68 6.30 4.51
CA MET A 126 7.96 7.57 4.31
C MET A 126 6.68 7.65 5.15
N LEU A 127 5.93 6.55 5.26
CA LEU A 127 4.66 6.50 6.00
C LEU A 127 4.87 6.28 7.51
N GLY A 128 6.09 5.89 7.94
CA GLY A 128 6.39 5.59 9.34
C GLY A 128 5.61 4.41 9.89
N ILE A 129 5.34 3.40 9.05
CA ILE A 129 4.58 2.20 9.39
C ILE A 129 5.50 1.02 9.75
N THR A 130 4.91 -0.10 10.22
CA THR A 130 5.65 -1.22 10.78
C THR A 130 6.50 -1.96 9.76
N GLY A 131 5.98 -2.21 8.55
CA GLY A 131 6.70 -2.94 7.52
C GLY A 131 5.87 -3.27 6.28
N ALA A 132 6.36 -4.22 5.48
CA ALA A 132 5.66 -4.66 4.27
C ALA A 132 5.82 -6.15 3.97
N ILE A 133 4.79 -6.73 3.36
CA ILE A 133 4.83 -7.97 2.60
C ILE A 133 4.85 -7.58 1.12
N SER A 134 5.96 -7.85 0.43
CA SER A 134 6.17 -7.44 -0.96
C SER A 134 6.85 -8.53 -1.76
N SER A 135 6.87 -8.43 -3.08
CA SER A 135 7.56 -9.40 -3.92
C SER A 135 9.08 -9.26 -3.77
N ILE A 136 9.78 -10.38 -3.74
CA ILE A 136 11.23 -10.46 -3.56
C ILE A 136 11.85 -11.11 -4.79
N ALA A 137 12.69 -10.35 -5.51
CA ALA A 137 13.52 -10.87 -6.57
C ALA A 137 14.86 -11.36 -6.01
N LYS A 138 15.42 -12.42 -6.61
CA LYS A 138 16.74 -12.90 -6.21
C LYS A 138 17.85 -11.98 -6.68
N VAL A 139 18.83 -11.79 -5.82
CA VAL A 139 20.08 -11.08 -6.11
C VAL A 139 21.28 -12.03 -6.03
N ASP A 140 22.32 -11.74 -6.80
CA ASP A 140 23.59 -12.45 -6.74
C ASP A 140 24.48 -11.90 -5.59
N GLU A 141 25.70 -12.49 -5.47
CA GLU A 141 26.67 -12.07 -4.45
C GLU A 141 27.17 -10.63 -4.64
N GLN A 142 26.99 -10.06 -5.83
CA GLN A 142 27.32 -8.67 -6.15
C GLN A 142 26.16 -7.70 -5.93
N GLY A 143 25.01 -8.18 -5.42
CA GLY A 143 23.82 -7.36 -5.20
C GLY A 143 23.00 -7.07 -6.45
N LYS A 144 23.22 -7.79 -7.56
CA LYS A 144 22.51 -7.59 -8.82
C LYS A 144 21.35 -8.58 -8.98
N PHE A 145 20.23 -8.12 -9.54
CA PHE A 145 19.10 -8.99 -9.82
C PHE A 145 19.47 -10.09 -10.82
N THR A 146 19.18 -11.33 -10.45
CA THR A 146 19.47 -12.52 -11.27
C THR A 146 18.48 -12.73 -12.42
N GLY A 147 17.30 -12.10 -12.33
CA GLY A 147 16.17 -12.34 -13.22
C GLY A 147 15.29 -13.50 -12.72
N GLU A 148 15.44 -13.92 -11.47
CA GLU A 148 14.61 -14.92 -10.81
C GLU A 148 13.80 -14.31 -9.68
N MET A 149 12.65 -14.93 -9.36
CA MET A 149 11.80 -14.53 -8.25
C MET A 149 12.01 -15.48 -7.08
N GLU A 150 12.17 -14.93 -5.89
CA GLU A 150 12.19 -15.70 -4.63
C GLU A 150 10.78 -15.83 -4.07
N PHE A 151 10.06 -14.70 -4.00
CA PHE A 151 8.68 -14.66 -3.50
C PHE A 151 7.84 -13.69 -4.32
N LEU A 152 6.62 -14.11 -4.70
CA LEU A 152 5.63 -13.27 -5.40
C LEU A 152 4.43 -13.04 -4.48
N ALA A 153 4.27 -11.81 -4.00
CA ALA A 153 3.16 -11.38 -3.16
C ALA A 153 1.88 -11.14 -3.98
N HIS A 154 1.24 -12.22 -4.45
CA HIS A 154 0.05 -12.15 -5.29
C HIS A 154 -1.01 -13.17 -4.86
N GLY A 155 -2.27 -12.76 -4.87
CA GLY A 155 -3.40 -13.65 -4.62
C GLY A 155 -3.31 -14.38 -3.27
N GLU A 156 -3.44 -15.71 -3.28
CA GLU A 156 -3.37 -16.53 -2.07
C GLU A 156 -2.02 -16.40 -1.34
N TYR A 157 -0.92 -16.12 -2.06
CA TYR A 157 0.39 -15.95 -1.42
C TYR A 157 0.45 -14.73 -0.49
N LYS A 158 -0.31 -13.64 -0.80
CA LYS A 158 -0.48 -12.52 0.15
C LYS A 158 -1.12 -13.02 1.45
N ALA A 159 -2.21 -13.78 1.35
CA ALA A 159 -2.92 -14.30 2.53
C ALA A 159 -2.08 -15.28 3.35
N ILE A 160 -1.29 -16.14 2.69
CA ILE A 160 -0.36 -17.05 3.35
C ILE A 160 0.71 -16.27 4.11
N ALA A 161 1.34 -15.29 3.46
CA ALA A 161 2.36 -14.45 4.09
C ALA A 161 1.80 -13.65 5.28
N MET A 162 0.56 -13.14 5.18
CA MET A 162 -0.12 -12.48 6.30
C MET A 162 -0.38 -13.43 7.47
N ARG A 163 -0.80 -14.68 7.22
CA ARG A 163 -0.99 -15.69 8.28
C ARG A 163 0.32 -16.00 8.99
N ASN A 164 1.40 -16.21 8.23
CA ASN A 164 2.73 -16.44 8.81
C ASN A 164 3.19 -15.24 9.66
N LEU A 165 3.01 -14.02 9.16
CA LEU A 165 3.33 -12.79 9.90
C LEU A 165 2.48 -12.67 11.17
N ALA A 166 1.20 -13.02 11.10
CA ALA A 166 0.29 -13.00 12.25
C ALA A 166 0.73 -14.00 13.33
N ASP A 167 1.15 -15.19 12.94
CA ASP A 167 1.69 -16.18 13.85
C ASP A 167 2.99 -15.71 14.52
N GLU A 168 3.89 -15.07 13.74
CA GLU A 168 5.17 -14.54 14.22
C GLU A 168 5.00 -13.38 15.22
N HIS A 169 4.07 -12.46 14.94
CA HIS A 169 3.83 -11.27 15.77
C HIS A 169 2.74 -11.49 16.84
N GLY A 170 2.04 -12.62 16.84
CA GLY A 170 0.96 -12.92 17.76
C GLY A 170 -0.30 -12.09 17.51
N TYR A 171 -0.63 -11.81 16.23
CA TYR A 171 -1.89 -11.15 15.88
C TYR A 171 -3.04 -12.16 15.86
N ASP A 172 -4.21 -11.76 16.36
CA ASP A 172 -5.45 -12.45 16.05
C ASP A 172 -6.03 -11.84 14.76
N LEU A 173 -5.99 -12.59 13.67
CA LEU A 173 -6.51 -12.13 12.38
C LEU A 173 -8.01 -11.81 12.43
N ALA A 174 -8.77 -12.38 13.35
CA ALA A 174 -10.18 -12.03 13.54
C ALA A 174 -10.37 -10.58 14.03
N ASP A 175 -9.37 -10.01 14.71
CA ASP A 175 -9.35 -8.62 15.15
C ASP A 175 -8.61 -7.68 14.19
N CYS A 176 -7.98 -8.21 13.12
CA CYS A 176 -7.19 -7.45 12.16
C CYS A 176 -8.03 -6.88 11.02
N PHE A 177 -7.45 -5.89 10.35
CA PHE A 177 -8.05 -5.12 9.27
C PHE A 177 -7.31 -5.36 7.95
N ALA A 178 -8.03 -5.37 6.81
CA ALA A 178 -7.41 -5.39 5.49
C ALA A 178 -8.14 -4.49 4.50
N TYR A 179 -7.38 -3.82 3.62
CA TYR A 179 -7.84 -2.82 2.67
C TYR A 179 -7.27 -3.14 1.29
N SER A 180 -8.12 -3.27 0.25
CA SER A 180 -7.67 -3.49 -1.14
C SER A 180 -8.70 -3.04 -2.16
N ASP A 181 -8.22 -2.75 -3.41
CA ASP A 181 -9.03 -2.39 -4.58
C ASP A 181 -9.30 -3.56 -5.53
N SER A 182 -8.59 -4.70 -5.38
CA SER A 182 -8.48 -5.73 -6.40
C SER A 182 -9.13 -7.05 -6.03
N GLU A 183 -9.76 -7.72 -7.03
CA GLU A 183 -10.26 -9.09 -6.91
C GLU A 183 -9.18 -10.10 -6.52
N THR A 184 -7.92 -9.85 -6.91
CA THR A 184 -6.81 -10.75 -6.60
C THR A 184 -6.50 -10.82 -5.10
N ASP A 185 -6.95 -9.83 -4.34
CA ASP A 185 -6.75 -9.71 -2.91
C ASP A 185 -7.94 -10.24 -2.07
N ILE A 186 -8.94 -10.86 -2.71
CA ILE A 186 -10.04 -11.51 -1.99
C ILE A 186 -9.54 -12.52 -0.94
N PRO A 187 -8.51 -13.36 -1.21
CA PRO A 187 -7.96 -14.25 -0.19
C PRO A 187 -7.40 -13.50 1.02
N MET A 188 -6.73 -12.37 0.80
CA MET A 188 -6.20 -11.49 1.85
C MET A 188 -7.34 -10.88 2.68
N LEU A 189 -8.38 -10.35 2.02
CA LEU A 189 -9.54 -9.76 2.67
C LEU A 189 -10.32 -10.79 3.50
N ARG A 190 -10.45 -12.03 3.01
CA ARG A 190 -11.10 -13.13 3.75
C ARG A 190 -10.30 -13.65 4.94
N ALA A 191 -9.00 -13.37 4.99
CA ALA A 191 -8.14 -13.82 6.07
C ALA A 191 -8.33 -13.04 7.37
N VAL A 192 -8.98 -11.86 7.33
CA VAL A 192 -9.14 -10.98 8.49
C VAL A 192 -10.62 -10.81 8.91
N GLY A 193 -10.84 -10.40 10.16
CA GLY A 193 -12.18 -10.14 10.65
C GLY A 193 -12.78 -8.81 10.17
N HIS A 194 -11.95 -7.85 9.74
CA HIS A 194 -12.40 -6.52 9.30
C HIS A 194 -11.90 -6.18 7.88
N PRO A 195 -12.46 -6.82 6.83
CA PRO A 195 -12.12 -6.52 5.45
C PRO A 195 -12.83 -5.26 4.92
N TYR A 196 -12.11 -4.47 4.12
CA TYR A 196 -12.62 -3.27 3.46
C TYR A 196 -12.23 -3.25 1.98
N ALA A 197 -13.21 -3.07 1.09
CA ALA A 197 -12.98 -2.88 -0.33
C ALA A 197 -12.82 -1.38 -0.63
N VAL A 198 -11.64 -0.95 -1.09
CA VAL A 198 -11.31 0.45 -1.38
C VAL A 198 -11.33 0.67 -2.88
N ASN A 199 -12.19 1.58 -3.39
CA ASN A 199 -12.31 1.84 -4.83
C ASN A 199 -12.36 0.56 -5.68
N PRO A 200 -13.11 -0.50 -5.25
CA PRO A 200 -12.95 -1.85 -5.76
C PRO A 200 -13.22 -1.96 -7.26
N ASP A 201 -12.50 -2.87 -7.91
CA ASP A 201 -12.80 -3.32 -9.24
C ASP A 201 -14.19 -4.01 -9.32
N ARG A 202 -14.59 -4.41 -10.53
CA ARG A 202 -15.92 -4.98 -10.75
C ARG A 202 -16.14 -6.29 -9.97
N GLN A 203 -15.15 -7.15 -9.92
CA GLN A 203 -15.27 -8.46 -9.29
C GLN A 203 -15.20 -8.34 -7.76
N LEU A 204 -14.26 -7.53 -7.24
CA LEU A 204 -14.22 -7.25 -5.81
C LEU A 204 -15.50 -6.54 -5.33
N THR A 205 -16.08 -5.62 -6.15
CA THR A 205 -17.38 -5.00 -5.84
C THR A 205 -18.48 -6.05 -5.68
N LYS A 206 -18.51 -7.07 -6.55
CA LYS A 206 -19.48 -8.17 -6.44
C LYS A 206 -19.27 -9.00 -5.18
N SER A 207 -18.04 -9.39 -4.90
CA SER A 207 -17.69 -10.15 -3.69
C SER A 207 -17.97 -9.37 -2.41
N ALA A 208 -17.59 -8.10 -2.33
CA ALA A 208 -17.85 -7.25 -1.19
C ALA A 208 -19.35 -7.11 -0.87
N ARG A 209 -20.18 -6.98 -1.90
CA ARG A 209 -21.65 -6.95 -1.72
C ARG A 209 -22.20 -8.29 -1.22
N THR A 210 -21.69 -9.41 -1.76
CA THR A 210 -22.14 -10.75 -1.38
C THR A 210 -21.73 -11.09 0.06
N GLU A 211 -20.52 -10.70 0.46
CA GLU A 211 -19.95 -10.97 1.78
C GLU A 211 -20.19 -9.83 2.78
N MET A 212 -20.96 -8.81 2.37
CA MET A 212 -21.33 -7.64 3.17
C MET A 212 -20.12 -6.84 3.68
N TRP A 213 -19.03 -6.82 2.92
CA TRP A 213 -17.87 -6.01 3.26
C TRP A 213 -18.13 -4.53 2.98
N PRO A 214 -17.69 -3.62 3.86
CA PRO A 214 -17.76 -2.19 3.61
C PRO A 214 -16.99 -1.80 2.34
N ILE A 215 -17.60 -0.90 1.54
CA ILE A 215 -16.96 -0.31 0.36
C ILE A 215 -16.62 1.14 0.66
N LEU A 216 -15.33 1.46 0.64
CA LEU A 216 -14.82 2.81 0.83
C LEU A 216 -14.54 3.47 -0.53
N ARG A 217 -14.71 4.80 -0.59
CA ARG A 217 -14.41 5.60 -1.77
C ARG A 217 -13.37 6.66 -1.42
N PHE A 218 -12.16 6.48 -1.95
CA PHE A 218 -11.07 7.43 -1.84
C PHE A 218 -11.03 8.27 -3.11
N THR A 219 -11.01 9.58 -2.96
CA THR A 219 -11.14 10.51 -4.09
C THR A 219 -10.15 11.67 -4.05
N HIS A 220 -9.44 11.86 -2.93
CA HIS A 220 -8.60 13.02 -2.70
C HIS A 220 -7.11 12.65 -2.58
N PRO A 221 -6.35 12.60 -3.70
CA PRO A 221 -4.90 12.52 -3.61
C PRO A 221 -4.36 13.73 -2.84
N VAL A 222 -3.37 13.51 -1.98
CA VAL A 222 -2.73 14.58 -1.22
C VAL A 222 -2.05 15.54 -2.19
N ARG A 223 -2.40 16.82 -2.15
CA ARG A 223 -1.62 17.86 -2.83
C ARG A 223 -0.48 18.27 -1.92
N ALA A 224 0.73 18.43 -2.45
CA ALA A 224 1.94 18.80 -1.70
C ALA A 224 1.77 20.02 -0.76
N HIS A 225 0.76 20.86 -0.98
CA HIS A 225 0.46 22.04 -0.17
C HIS A 225 -0.32 21.75 1.13
N ASP A 226 -0.93 20.57 1.27
CA ASP A 226 -1.81 20.26 2.42
C ASP A 226 -1.05 19.69 3.62
N ARG A 227 0.17 19.17 3.43
CA ARG A 227 1.02 18.60 4.50
C ARG A 227 1.51 19.63 5.53
N ALA A 228 1.73 20.87 5.14
CA ALA A 228 2.14 21.93 6.08
C ALA A 228 1.10 22.21 7.18
N LYS A 229 -0.13 21.69 7.03
CA LYS A 229 -1.23 21.86 8.00
C LYS A 229 -1.52 20.63 8.85
N SER A 230 -1.04 19.42 8.48
CA SER A 230 -1.37 18.19 9.18
C SER A 230 -0.37 17.76 10.27
N HIS A 231 0.79 18.40 10.35
CA HIS A 231 1.75 18.21 11.44
C HIS A 231 1.46 19.03 12.70
N THR A 232 0.26 19.56 12.86
CA THR A 232 -0.18 20.00 14.18
C THR A 232 -0.64 18.75 14.92
N PRO A 233 0.06 18.31 15.99
CA PRO A 233 -0.33 17.10 16.70
C PRO A 233 -1.75 17.27 17.22
N PHE A 234 -2.61 16.32 16.94
CA PHE A 234 -4.01 16.23 17.35
C PHE A 234 -4.20 16.29 18.90
N ILE A 235 -3.10 16.40 19.63
CA ILE A 235 -3.03 16.55 21.10
C ILE A 235 -3.61 17.89 21.57
N LEU A 236 -3.62 18.95 20.73
CA LEU A 236 -4.09 20.28 21.21
C LEU A 236 -5.60 20.46 21.12
N SER A 237 -6.33 19.74 20.25
CA SER A 237 -7.78 19.89 20.13
C SER A 237 -8.55 19.07 21.19
N ALA A 238 -7.99 17.94 21.62
CA ALA A 238 -8.57 17.12 22.70
C ALA A 238 -8.45 17.78 24.09
N LEU A 239 -7.42 18.61 24.30
CA LEU A 239 -7.25 19.37 25.56
C LEU A 239 -8.16 20.58 25.67
N LEU A 240 -8.55 21.21 24.53
CA LEU A 240 -9.46 22.37 24.53
C LEU A 240 -10.94 21.97 24.70
N SER A 241 -11.35 20.78 24.22
CA SER A 241 -12.72 20.29 24.43
C SER A 241 -12.95 19.69 25.83
N GLY A 242 -11.89 19.23 26.51
CA GLY A 242 -11.95 18.77 27.91
C GLY A 242 -12.07 19.90 28.94
N PHE A 243 -11.53 21.10 28.61
CA PHE A 243 -11.48 22.20 29.56
C PHE A 243 -12.79 22.98 29.65
N THR A 244 -13.60 22.99 28.59
CA THR A 244 -14.92 23.64 28.59
C THR A 244 -15.99 22.80 29.30
N ALA A 245 -15.80 21.47 29.42
CA ALA A 245 -16.73 20.61 30.14
C ALA A 245 -16.52 20.65 31.68
N LEU A 246 -15.33 21.07 32.14
CA LEU A 246 -15.04 21.17 33.60
C LEU A 246 -15.45 22.50 34.20
N LEU A 247 -15.54 23.58 33.43
CA LEU A 247 -15.94 24.92 33.94
C LEU A 247 -17.45 25.15 33.96
N GLY A 248 -18.24 24.29 33.26
CA GLY A 248 -19.71 24.37 33.25
C GLY A 248 -20.44 23.68 34.43
N ARG A 249 -19.73 23.03 35.34
CA ARG A 249 -20.36 22.25 36.46
C ARG A 249 -20.35 22.92 37.82
N ASN A 250 -19.79 24.12 37.98
CA ASN A 250 -19.64 24.74 39.28
C ASN A 250 -20.48 26.01 39.51
N THR A 251 -21.51 26.30 38.72
CA THR A 251 -22.35 27.49 38.93
C THR A 251 -23.84 27.18 39.09
N MET A 252 -24.20 26.06 39.70
CA MET A 252 -25.59 25.83 40.08
C MET A 252 -25.71 25.08 41.41
N LYS A 253 -25.30 25.75 42.51
CA LYS A 253 -25.80 25.52 43.88
C LYS A 253 -25.52 26.75 44.72
N ALA A 254 -26.40 27.73 44.67
CA ALA A 254 -26.68 28.68 45.78
C ALA A 254 -27.96 29.45 45.38
N HIS A 255 -29.09 28.95 45.73
CA HIS A 255 -30.25 29.59 46.38
C HIS A 255 -31.38 28.57 46.44
#